data_1015503575fdd86f1c8a4d4bf2885a30
#
_entry.id   1015503575fdd86f1c8a4d4bf2885a30
#
_cell.length_a   1.000
_cell.length_b   1.000
_cell.length_c   1.000
_cell.angle_alpha   90.00
_cell.angle_beta   90.00
_cell.angle_gamma   90.00
#
_symmetry.space_group_name_H-M   'P 1'
#
loop_
_entity.id
_entity.type
_entity.pdbx_description
1 polymer ?
#
loop_
_entity_poly.entity_id
_entity_poly.type
_entity_poly.pdbx_seq_one_letter_code
_entity_poly.pdbx_strand_id
1 'polypeptide(L)'
;MNILYVTSEAVPFCKTGGLADVAGSLPQSLAANGDRVSVILPLYQSVADAWRDRLHFERYTYVRLAWRSLYCGLFSYERQGVTWYFVDNEQYFKRPELYGYYDDGERFAFFCRAVTELLPLLPEKPDVVHCNDWQTALVPIYIHDEAVREEFYKSVRTVITVHNIEYQGRYGRETVEDLFGLDAGWFTGGTLAFDGDVNLLKGAIVTADAVTAVSPTYAQELKYAYFAHGLESVMKMVEGKLHGVLNGIDMERYDPASDPNLTANYSLRHMAGKAKDKAAVQRMMGLAERKDTPVVAMVSRLVSHKGLDLVCETLDYFMEKDMQLVVLGKGDGKYESFFSWAQAKYPGRVAVHLGYSESLAMQIYAGADLFLMPSKSEPCGLSQMIAMRYGAVPIVRETGGLKDTVHAYEAWNGAGNGFSFTNYNAGDMCYVIGEAVDLYHQKPEAYKALRKRGMAEDFSWARSAKKYREIYDSICK
;
A
#
# COMPACT_ATOMS: atom_id res chain seq x y z
N MET A 1 22.49 -9.37 7.72
CA MET A 1 21.44 -10.40 7.59
C MET A 1 21.12 -10.58 6.12
N ASN A 2 20.83 -11.81 5.68
CA ASN A 2 20.39 -12.08 4.31
C ASN A 2 18.86 -12.15 4.29
N ILE A 3 18.21 -11.27 3.53
CA ILE A 3 16.77 -11.14 3.49
C ILE A 3 16.28 -11.40 2.06
N LEU A 4 15.36 -12.36 1.90
CA LEU A 4 14.61 -12.53 0.67
C LEU A 4 13.21 -11.94 0.83
N TYR A 5 12.91 -10.90 0.09
CA TYR A 5 11.62 -10.24 0.08
C TYR A 5 10.77 -10.81 -1.07
N VAL A 6 9.67 -11.48 -0.74
CA VAL A 6 8.80 -12.16 -1.70
C VAL A 6 7.55 -11.32 -1.92
N THR A 7 7.28 -10.93 -3.16
CA THR A 7 6.18 -10.04 -3.49
C THR A 7 5.55 -10.39 -4.83
N SER A 8 4.31 -10.00 -5.02
CA SER A 8 3.60 -10.15 -6.29
C SER A 8 3.72 -8.94 -7.21
N GLU A 9 4.12 -7.78 -6.70
CA GLU A 9 4.36 -6.55 -7.48
C GLU A 9 5.43 -5.69 -6.83
N ALA A 10 6.15 -4.89 -7.63
CA ALA A 10 7.15 -3.94 -7.14
C ALA A 10 7.44 -2.86 -8.19
N VAL A 11 7.52 -1.59 -7.79
CA VAL A 11 8.07 -0.52 -8.63
C VAL A 11 9.59 -0.69 -8.76
N PRO A 12 10.20 -0.39 -9.92
CA PRO A 12 9.61 0.19 -11.12
C PRO A 12 9.08 -0.85 -12.13
N PHE A 13 8.99 -2.12 -11.78
CA PHE A 13 8.70 -3.22 -12.70
C PHE A 13 7.21 -3.33 -13.02
N CYS A 14 6.37 -3.44 -11.99
CA CYS A 14 4.92 -3.53 -12.15
C CYS A 14 4.20 -2.98 -10.91
N LYS A 15 2.98 -2.45 -11.11
CA LYS A 15 2.21 -1.82 -10.03
C LYS A 15 0.72 -1.88 -10.30
N THR A 16 -0.04 -2.29 -9.29
CA THR A 16 -1.50 -2.15 -9.22
C THR A 16 -1.94 -1.38 -7.98
N GLY A 17 -1.15 -1.42 -6.91
CA GLY A 17 -1.49 -0.81 -5.62
C GLY A 17 -0.29 -0.32 -4.82
N GLY A 18 -0.54 -0.05 -3.53
CA GLY A 18 0.48 0.43 -2.61
C GLY A 18 1.56 -0.59 -2.25
N LEU A 19 1.27 -1.90 -2.42
CA LEU A 19 2.26 -2.95 -2.21
C LEU A 19 3.49 -2.75 -3.10
N ALA A 20 3.28 -2.35 -4.36
CA ALA A 20 4.39 -2.10 -5.28
C ALA A 20 5.33 -0.99 -4.80
N ASP A 21 4.80 0.09 -4.21
CA ASP A 21 5.61 1.18 -3.64
C ASP A 21 6.42 0.68 -2.44
N VAL A 22 5.82 -0.13 -1.57
CA VAL A 22 6.50 -0.75 -0.42
C VAL A 22 7.63 -1.67 -0.88
N ALA A 23 7.32 -2.61 -1.79
CA ALA A 23 8.28 -3.58 -2.32
C ALA A 23 9.41 -2.93 -3.13
N GLY A 24 9.14 -1.75 -3.73
CA GLY A 24 10.15 -0.96 -4.42
C GLY A 24 11.06 -0.13 -3.51
N SER A 25 10.69 0.10 -2.25
CA SER A 25 11.38 1.05 -1.38
C SER A 25 11.96 0.43 -0.11
N LEU A 26 11.20 -0.42 0.59
CA LEU A 26 11.66 -1.06 1.84
C LEU A 26 12.93 -1.91 1.64
N PRO A 27 13.04 -2.78 0.60
CA PRO A 27 14.25 -3.56 0.35
C PRO A 27 15.50 -2.69 0.18
N GLN A 28 15.38 -1.58 -0.55
CA GLN A 28 16.48 -0.64 -0.76
C GLN A 28 16.91 0.03 0.56
N SER A 29 15.94 0.39 1.40
CA SER A 29 16.23 1.00 2.71
C SER A 29 16.89 0.01 3.68
N LEU A 30 16.51 -1.28 3.65
CA LEU A 30 17.18 -2.34 4.39
C LEU A 30 18.61 -2.56 3.88
N ALA A 31 18.81 -2.59 2.57
CA ALA A 31 20.15 -2.71 1.97
C ALA A 31 21.04 -1.52 2.33
N ALA A 32 20.52 -0.30 2.34
CA ALA A 32 21.24 0.90 2.79
C ALA A 32 21.68 0.84 4.26
N ASN A 33 20.98 0.06 5.10
CA ASN A 33 21.34 -0.20 6.49
C ASN A 33 22.38 -1.32 6.66
N GLY A 34 22.89 -1.90 5.55
CA GLY A 34 23.94 -2.92 5.55
C GLY A 34 23.44 -4.37 5.51
N ASP A 35 22.15 -4.61 5.29
CA ASP A 35 21.62 -5.93 5.03
C ASP A 35 21.87 -6.34 3.57
N ARG A 36 22.02 -7.64 3.32
CA ARG A 36 21.96 -8.20 1.96
C ARG A 36 20.52 -8.50 1.65
N VAL A 37 19.98 -7.83 0.65
CA VAL A 37 18.55 -7.92 0.33
C VAL A 37 18.36 -8.36 -1.11
N SER A 38 17.57 -9.40 -1.28
CA SER A 38 17.05 -9.81 -2.58
C SER A 38 15.53 -9.72 -2.59
N VAL A 39 14.96 -9.40 -3.75
CA VAL A 39 13.51 -9.39 -3.98
C VAL A 39 13.19 -10.43 -5.03
N ILE A 40 12.14 -11.22 -4.84
CA ILE A 40 11.68 -12.17 -5.84
C ILE A 40 10.21 -11.95 -6.17
N LEU A 41 9.89 -11.88 -7.46
CA LEU A 41 8.54 -11.66 -7.98
C LEU A 41 8.32 -12.41 -9.31
N PRO A 42 7.05 -12.58 -9.76
CA PRO A 42 6.79 -13.19 -11.06
C PRO A 42 7.30 -12.33 -12.23
N LEU A 43 7.78 -12.96 -13.29
CA LEU A 43 8.11 -12.31 -14.56
C LEU A 43 6.82 -12.13 -15.39
N TYR A 44 6.02 -11.13 -15.05
CA TYR A 44 4.82 -10.81 -15.80
C TYR A 44 5.14 -10.33 -17.22
N GLN A 45 4.17 -10.44 -18.14
CA GLN A 45 4.32 -9.98 -19.51
C GLN A 45 4.80 -8.54 -19.59
N SER A 46 4.17 -7.62 -18.85
CA SER A 46 4.54 -6.20 -18.81
C SER A 46 5.98 -5.97 -18.34
N VAL A 47 6.47 -6.79 -17.43
CA VAL A 47 7.87 -6.76 -16.98
C VAL A 47 8.79 -7.29 -18.05
N ALA A 48 8.46 -8.43 -18.65
CA ALA A 48 9.25 -9.03 -19.73
C ALA A 48 9.36 -8.08 -20.93
N ASP A 49 8.24 -7.47 -21.35
CA ASP A 49 8.21 -6.55 -22.48
C ASP A 49 9.10 -5.30 -22.27
N ALA A 50 9.18 -4.80 -21.03
CA ALA A 50 9.91 -3.59 -20.70
C ALA A 50 11.38 -3.82 -20.28
N TRP A 51 11.71 -5.00 -19.74
CA TRP A 51 12.97 -5.22 -19.03
C TRP A 51 13.79 -6.41 -19.51
N ARG A 52 13.25 -7.35 -20.34
CA ARG A 52 13.89 -8.62 -20.68
C ARG A 52 15.32 -8.46 -21.19
N ASP A 53 15.60 -7.47 -21.97
CA ASP A 53 16.97 -7.21 -22.53
C ASP A 53 17.97 -6.78 -21.45
N ARG A 54 17.49 -6.42 -20.25
CA ARG A 54 18.31 -6.01 -19.10
C ARG A 54 18.42 -7.10 -18.05
N LEU A 55 17.57 -8.15 -18.15
CA LEU A 55 17.58 -9.25 -17.20
C LEU A 55 18.67 -10.26 -17.56
N HIS A 56 19.38 -10.72 -16.53
CA HIS A 56 20.33 -11.81 -16.68
C HIS A 56 19.61 -13.15 -16.43
N PHE A 57 19.76 -14.11 -17.34
CA PHE A 57 19.26 -15.47 -17.14
C PHE A 57 20.19 -16.23 -16.21
N GLU A 58 19.70 -16.69 -15.06
CA GLU A 58 20.48 -17.43 -14.07
C GLU A 58 20.44 -18.92 -14.35
N ARG A 59 19.24 -19.49 -14.40
CA ARG A 59 19.01 -20.93 -14.58
C ARG A 59 17.55 -21.24 -14.89
N TYR A 60 17.27 -22.50 -15.13
CA TYR A 60 15.92 -23.05 -15.10
C TYR A 60 15.90 -24.33 -14.26
N THR A 61 14.72 -24.68 -13.77
CA THR A 61 14.39 -25.94 -13.10
C THR A 61 12.96 -26.34 -13.43
N TYR A 62 12.55 -27.50 -12.96
CA TYR A 62 11.14 -27.91 -13.00
C TYR A 62 10.62 -27.99 -11.58
N VAL A 63 9.61 -27.20 -11.29
CA VAL A 63 8.95 -27.13 -9.98
C VAL A 63 7.80 -28.14 -9.91
N ARG A 64 7.76 -28.90 -8.83
CA ARG A 64 6.70 -29.87 -8.60
C ARG A 64 5.57 -29.24 -7.80
N LEU A 65 4.43 -28.98 -8.46
CA LEU A 65 3.22 -28.49 -7.83
C LEU A 65 2.15 -29.58 -7.86
N ALA A 66 1.90 -30.24 -6.73
CA ALA A 66 1.08 -31.45 -6.62
C ALA A 66 1.55 -32.52 -7.62
N TRP A 67 0.70 -32.91 -8.57
CA TRP A 67 1.01 -33.88 -9.63
C TRP A 67 1.67 -33.25 -10.88
N ARG A 68 1.73 -31.92 -10.95
CA ARG A 68 2.27 -31.17 -12.09
C ARG A 68 3.79 -31.07 -11.98
N SER A 69 4.49 -31.08 -13.12
CA SER A 69 5.91 -30.70 -13.24
C SER A 69 6.01 -29.54 -14.21
N LEU A 70 6.36 -28.37 -13.70
CA LEU A 70 6.21 -27.10 -14.39
C LEU A 70 7.56 -26.42 -14.58
N TYR A 71 7.83 -25.91 -15.78
CA TYR A 71 9.03 -25.12 -16.05
C TYR A 71 9.08 -23.88 -15.14
N CYS A 72 10.27 -23.59 -14.63
CA CYS A 72 10.57 -22.40 -13.83
C CYS A 72 11.92 -21.83 -14.27
N GLY A 73 11.89 -20.73 -14.98
CA GLY A 73 13.09 -19.93 -15.27
C GLY A 73 13.34 -18.92 -14.15
N LEU A 74 14.61 -18.65 -13.87
CA LEU A 74 15.03 -17.61 -12.94
C LEU A 74 15.88 -16.58 -13.69
N PHE A 75 15.46 -15.32 -13.63
CA PHE A 75 16.20 -14.17 -14.11
C PHE A 75 16.57 -13.25 -12.96
N SER A 76 17.65 -12.47 -13.12
CA SER A 76 18.09 -11.50 -12.13
C SER A 76 18.33 -10.11 -12.72
N TYR A 77 18.30 -9.10 -11.86
CA TYR A 77 18.67 -7.72 -12.16
C TYR A 77 19.17 -7.02 -10.89
N GLU A 78 20.31 -6.33 -11.00
CA GLU A 78 20.87 -5.56 -9.89
C GLU A 78 20.44 -4.11 -9.97
N ARG A 79 19.86 -3.59 -8.87
CA ARG A 79 19.46 -2.19 -8.79
C ARG A 79 19.51 -1.67 -7.36
N GLN A 80 20.21 -0.54 -7.14
CA GLN A 80 20.27 0.19 -5.87
C GLN A 80 20.65 -0.70 -4.67
N GLY A 81 21.65 -1.60 -4.86
CA GLY A 81 22.13 -2.51 -3.82
C GLY A 81 21.19 -3.68 -3.49
N VAL A 82 20.18 -3.91 -4.31
CA VAL A 82 19.21 -5.02 -4.18
C VAL A 82 19.30 -5.91 -5.41
N THR A 83 19.35 -7.23 -5.19
CA THR A 83 19.23 -8.24 -6.24
C THR A 83 17.77 -8.57 -6.48
N TRP A 84 17.28 -8.31 -7.68
CA TRP A 84 15.91 -8.59 -8.10
C TRP A 84 15.86 -9.89 -8.87
N TYR A 85 15.10 -10.86 -8.38
CA TYR A 85 14.85 -12.13 -9.05
C TYR A 85 13.45 -12.16 -9.66
N PHE A 86 13.34 -12.77 -10.85
CA PHE A 86 12.08 -12.92 -11.57
C PHE A 86 11.84 -14.38 -11.90
N VAL A 87 10.71 -14.91 -11.45
CA VAL A 87 10.26 -16.27 -11.73
C VAL A 87 9.52 -16.30 -13.06
N ASP A 88 10.12 -16.96 -14.05
CA ASP A 88 9.57 -17.08 -15.40
C ASP A 88 8.77 -18.37 -15.57
N ASN A 89 7.52 -18.21 -15.94
CA ASN A 89 6.65 -19.23 -16.47
C ASN A 89 5.60 -18.56 -17.37
N GLU A 90 5.75 -18.67 -18.69
CA GLU A 90 4.86 -18.00 -19.64
C GLU A 90 3.39 -18.45 -19.52
N GLN A 91 3.13 -19.72 -19.15
CA GLN A 91 1.76 -20.20 -18.97
C GLN A 91 1.00 -19.41 -17.92
N TYR A 92 1.66 -19.03 -16.82
CA TYR A 92 1.05 -18.36 -15.69
C TYR A 92 1.20 -16.84 -15.75
N PHE A 93 2.32 -16.31 -16.26
CA PHE A 93 2.63 -14.88 -16.09
C PHE A 93 2.68 -14.07 -17.38
N LYS A 94 2.63 -14.71 -18.56
CA LYS A 94 2.51 -13.99 -19.84
C LYS A 94 1.06 -13.62 -20.12
N ARG A 95 0.56 -12.68 -19.33
CA ARG A 95 -0.84 -12.20 -19.38
C ARG A 95 -0.90 -10.68 -19.23
N PRO A 96 -1.96 -10.02 -19.77
CA PRO A 96 -2.09 -8.56 -19.73
C PRO A 96 -2.12 -7.97 -18.32
N GLU A 97 -2.85 -8.63 -17.40
CA GLU A 97 -3.04 -8.14 -16.04
C GLU A 97 -2.24 -8.97 -15.02
N LEU A 98 -1.91 -8.37 -13.89
CA LEU A 98 -1.20 -9.07 -12.81
C LEU A 98 -2.12 -10.06 -12.08
N TYR A 99 -3.37 -9.68 -11.86
CA TYR A 99 -4.37 -10.39 -11.05
C TYR A 99 -5.73 -10.45 -11.76
N GLY A 100 -6.67 -11.20 -11.16
CA GLY A 100 -8.06 -11.24 -11.56
C GLY A 100 -8.40 -12.39 -12.50
N TYR A 101 -7.54 -13.39 -12.60
CA TYR A 101 -7.78 -14.59 -13.40
C TYR A 101 -8.40 -15.70 -12.56
N TYR A 102 -9.22 -16.52 -13.20
CA TYR A 102 -9.86 -17.67 -12.55
C TYR A 102 -8.86 -18.61 -11.88
N ASP A 103 -7.66 -18.76 -12.47
CA ASP A 103 -6.59 -19.63 -12.01
C ASP A 103 -5.55 -18.93 -11.13
N ASP A 104 -5.84 -17.77 -10.56
CA ASP A 104 -4.90 -17.05 -9.68
C ASP A 104 -4.42 -17.91 -8.51
N GLY A 105 -5.26 -18.81 -7.98
CA GLY A 105 -4.85 -19.78 -6.95
C GLY A 105 -3.70 -20.69 -7.40
N GLU A 106 -3.79 -21.23 -8.62
CA GLU A 106 -2.73 -22.08 -9.20
C GLU A 106 -1.49 -21.27 -9.56
N ARG A 107 -1.65 -20.10 -10.15
CA ARG A 107 -0.57 -19.19 -10.53
C ARG A 107 0.31 -18.83 -9.34
N PHE A 108 -0.30 -18.39 -8.25
CA PHE A 108 0.43 -17.99 -7.05
C PHE A 108 0.87 -19.16 -6.20
N ALA A 109 0.19 -20.32 -6.25
CA ALA A 109 0.72 -21.57 -5.68
C ALA A 109 2.01 -22.00 -6.39
N PHE A 110 2.03 -21.95 -7.73
CA PHE A 110 3.25 -22.20 -8.50
C PHE A 110 4.36 -21.21 -8.11
N PHE A 111 4.07 -19.92 -8.03
CA PHE A 111 5.05 -18.90 -7.63
C PHE A 111 5.64 -19.21 -6.25
N CYS A 112 4.79 -19.47 -5.27
CA CYS A 112 5.23 -19.78 -3.91
C CYS A 112 6.07 -21.07 -3.85
N ARG A 113 5.67 -22.10 -4.59
CA ARG A 113 6.43 -23.35 -4.66
C ARG A 113 7.78 -23.15 -5.35
N ALA A 114 7.79 -22.40 -6.45
CA ALA A 114 9.02 -22.02 -7.15
C ALA A 114 9.98 -21.26 -6.23
N VAL A 115 9.49 -20.26 -5.48
CA VAL A 115 10.30 -19.54 -4.49
C VAL A 115 10.91 -20.51 -3.50
N THR A 116 10.12 -21.41 -2.90
CA THR A 116 10.60 -22.36 -1.89
C THR A 116 11.67 -23.29 -2.47
N GLU A 117 11.46 -23.88 -3.64
CA GLU A 117 12.44 -24.79 -4.27
C GLU A 117 13.69 -24.07 -4.77
N LEU A 118 13.62 -22.79 -5.06
CA LEU A 118 14.77 -21.97 -5.45
C LEU A 118 15.64 -21.55 -4.26
N LEU A 119 15.13 -21.52 -3.00
CA LEU A 119 15.89 -21.07 -1.83
C LEU A 119 17.27 -21.75 -1.70
N PRO A 120 17.38 -23.11 -1.79
CA PRO A 120 18.68 -23.77 -1.72
C PRO A 120 19.59 -23.51 -2.92
N LEU A 121 19.05 -22.97 -4.01
CA LEU A 121 19.76 -22.72 -5.26
C LEU A 121 20.23 -21.27 -5.41
N LEU A 122 19.81 -20.38 -4.51
CA LEU A 122 20.28 -19.01 -4.47
C LEU A 122 21.75 -18.94 -4.01
N PRO A 123 22.51 -17.93 -4.45
CA PRO A 123 23.91 -17.78 -4.07
C PRO A 123 24.13 -17.72 -2.55
N GLU A 124 23.18 -17.15 -1.84
CA GLU A 124 23.22 -17.03 -0.38
C GLU A 124 21.92 -17.51 0.24
N LYS A 125 22.05 -18.31 1.30
CA LYS A 125 20.91 -18.75 2.09
C LYS A 125 20.28 -17.55 2.80
N PRO A 126 18.96 -17.29 2.67
CA PRO A 126 18.31 -16.24 3.45
C PRO A 126 18.19 -16.64 4.93
N ASP A 127 18.45 -15.68 5.81
CA ASP A 127 18.11 -15.77 7.24
C ASP A 127 16.61 -15.56 7.42
N VAL A 128 16.03 -14.62 6.63
CA VAL A 128 14.62 -14.24 6.68
C VAL A 128 14.02 -14.27 5.27
N VAL A 129 12.86 -14.90 5.14
CA VAL A 129 11.98 -14.83 3.96
C VAL A 129 10.76 -14.00 4.35
N HIS A 130 10.66 -12.79 3.79
CA HIS A 130 9.59 -11.84 4.08
C HIS A 130 8.54 -11.83 2.97
N CYS A 131 7.36 -12.35 3.25
CA CYS A 131 6.24 -12.52 2.33
C CYS A 131 5.21 -11.39 2.47
N ASN A 132 4.46 -11.12 1.40
CA ASN A 132 3.52 -10.00 1.31
C ASN A 132 2.18 -10.43 0.74
N ASP A 133 1.12 -10.28 1.52
CA ASP A 133 -0.27 -10.62 1.20
C ASP A 133 -0.48 -12.10 0.78
N TRP A 134 -1.71 -12.42 0.37
CA TRP A 134 -2.13 -13.80 0.09
C TRP A 134 -1.39 -14.45 -1.10
N GLN A 135 -0.93 -13.65 -2.06
CA GLN A 135 -0.22 -14.15 -3.24
C GLN A 135 1.12 -14.82 -2.88
N THR A 136 1.66 -14.52 -1.72
CA THR A 136 2.91 -15.12 -1.24
C THR A 136 2.70 -16.02 -0.01
N ALA A 137 1.46 -16.19 0.41
CA ALA A 137 1.09 -16.84 1.66
C ALA A 137 1.46 -18.33 1.75
N LEU A 138 1.56 -19.02 0.62
CA LEU A 138 2.00 -20.42 0.62
C LEU A 138 3.51 -20.58 0.89
N VAL A 139 4.35 -19.55 0.74
CA VAL A 139 5.79 -19.64 1.00
C VAL A 139 6.09 -20.02 2.47
N PRO A 140 5.60 -19.31 3.49
CA PRO A 140 5.83 -19.71 4.88
C PRO A 140 5.24 -21.08 5.21
N ILE A 141 4.12 -21.45 4.58
CA ILE A 141 3.51 -22.77 4.74
C ILE A 141 4.41 -23.87 4.18
N TYR A 142 4.92 -23.71 2.96
CA TYR A 142 5.85 -24.66 2.33
C TYR A 142 7.18 -24.75 3.08
N ILE A 143 7.75 -23.64 3.54
CA ILE A 143 8.98 -23.64 4.35
C ILE A 143 8.74 -24.42 5.64
N HIS A 144 7.61 -24.24 6.30
CA HIS A 144 7.25 -25.00 7.50
C HIS A 144 7.08 -26.49 7.22
N ASP A 145 6.41 -26.86 6.12
CA ASP A 145 6.21 -28.27 5.72
C ASP A 145 7.55 -28.95 5.38
N GLU A 146 8.43 -28.28 4.62
CA GLU A 146 9.74 -28.81 4.25
C GLU A 146 10.72 -28.87 5.43
N ALA A 147 10.59 -27.97 6.42
CA ALA A 147 11.46 -27.99 7.62
C ALA A 147 11.35 -29.28 8.44
N VAL A 148 10.27 -30.03 8.28
CA VAL A 148 10.11 -31.36 8.87
C VAL A 148 11.03 -32.39 8.22
N ARG A 149 11.35 -32.23 6.93
CA ARG A 149 12.06 -33.20 6.09
C ARG A 149 13.51 -32.79 5.82
N GLU A 150 13.78 -31.48 5.69
CA GLU A 150 15.05 -30.96 5.24
C GLU A 150 15.65 -29.93 6.22
N GLU A 151 16.89 -30.15 6.61
CA GLU A 151 17.64 -29.32 7.56
C GLU A 151 17.80 -27.87 7.07
N PHE A 152 17.90 -27.67 5.74
CA PHE A 152 18.04 -26.35 5.15
C PHE A 152 16.97 -25.37 5.64
N TYR A 153 15.69 -25.79 5.66
CA TYR A 153 14.55 -24.91 5.97
C TYR A 153 14.39 -24.62 7.47
N LYS A 154 14.93 -25.44 8.37
CA LYS A 154 14.77 -25.29 9.83
C LYS A 154 15.30 -23.96 10.36
N SER A 155 16.32 -23.40 9.74
CA SER A 155 16.93 -22.13 10.18
C SER A 155 16.44 -20.92 9.37
N VAL A 156 15.57 -21.11 8.38
CA VAL A 156 14.94 -20.00 7.62
C VAL A 156 13.76 -19.45 8.41
N ARG A 157 13.81 -18.18 8.77
CA ARG A 157 12.70 -17.50 9.45
C ARG A 157 11.75 -16.86 8.45
N THR A 158 10.48 -16.82 8.79
CA THR A 158 9.43 -16.32 7.90
C THR A 158 8.68 -15.15 8.51
N VAL A 159 8.39 -14.15 7.69
CA VAL A 159 7.56 -12.99 8.03
C VAL A 159 6.46 -12.87 6.99
N ILE A 160 5.23 -12.60 7.42
CA ILE A 160 4.12 -12.24 6.52
C ILE A 160 3.62 -10.84 6.84
N THR A 161 3.61 -9.95 5.85
CA THR A 161 2.99 -8.63 5.95
C THR A 161 1.59 -8.65 5.35
N VAL A 162 0.63 -8.17 6.14
CA VAL A 162 -0.75 -7.94 5.72
C VAL A 162 -0.90 -6.49 5.28
N HIS A 163 -1.00 -6.27 3.96
CA HIS A 163 -1.25 -4.94 3.40
C HIS A 163 -2.74 -4.62 3.35
N ASN A 164 -3.56 -5.62 2.99
CA ASN A 164 -5.02 -5.51 3.04
C ASN A 164 -5.66 -6.87 3.35
N ILE A 165 -6.21 -7.01 4.55
CA ILE A 165 -6.86 -8.24 5.05
C ILE A 165 -8.13 -8.65 4.26
N GLU A 166 -8.68 -7.76 3.45
CA GLU A 166 -9.84 -8.05 2.59
C GLU A 166 -9.52 -9.13 1.56
N TYR A 167 -8.26 -9.20 1.11
CA TYR A 167 -7.79 -10.16 0.12
C TYR A 167 -7.09 -11.34 0.81
N GLN A 168 -7.76 -12.49 0.90
CA GLN A 168 -7.34 -13.61 1.75
C GLN A 168 -6.88 -14.85 0.97
N GLY A 169 -7.13 -14.92 -0.34
CA GLY A 169 -6.86 -16.13 -1.12
C GLY A 169 -7.72 -17.31 -0.65
N ARG A 170 -9.05 -17.23 -0.86
CA ARG A 170 -10.01 -18.26 -0.47
C ARG A 170 -10.29 -19.19 -1.64
N TYR A 171 -10.24 -20.51 -1.38
CA TYR A 171 -10.42 -21.56 -2.38
C TYR A 171 -11.15 -22.77 -1.76
N GLY A 172 -11.73 -23.60 -2.60
CA GLY A 172 -12.38 -24.83 -2.13
C GLY A 172 -11.40 -25.80 -1.47
N ARG A 173 -11.90 -26.66 -0.58
CA ARG A 173 -11.09 -27.62 0.20
C ARG A 173 -10.25 -28.56 -0.67
N GLU A 174 -10.76 -28.95 -1.84
CA GLU A 174 -10.10 -29.86 -2.80
C GLU A 174 -8.77 -29.30 -3.32
N THR A 175 -8.57 -27.98 -3.27
CA THR A 175 -7.34 -27.34 -3.74
C THR A 175 -6.11 -27.66 -2.90
N VAL A 176 -6.28 -28.09 -1.65
CA VAL A 176 -5.15 -28.39 -0.73
C VAL A 176 -4.22 -29.42 -1.32
N GLU A 177 -4.74 -30.56 -1.76
CA GLU A 177 -3.95 -31.68 -2.30
C GLU A 177 -3.74 -31.52 -3.80
N ASP A 178 -4.79 -31.19 -4.58
CA ASP A 178 -4.75 -31.18 -6.03
C ASP A 178 -4.02 -29.97 -6.62
N LEU A 179 -4.13 -28.83 -5.97
CA LEU A 179 -3.59 -27.56 -6.46
C LEU A 179 -2.34 -27.12 -5.69
N PHE A 180 -2.40 -27.14 -4.34
CA PHE A 180 -1.30 -26.64 -3.51
C PHE A 180 -0.26 -27.73 -3.18
N GLY A 181 -0.58 -29.01 -3.40
CA GLY A 181 0.32 -30.13 -3.14
C GLY A 181 0.67 -30.30 -1.66
N LEU A 182 -0.24 -29.93 -0.79
CA LEU A 182 -0.14 -30.06 0.66
C LEU A 182 -0.92 -31.28 1.14
N ASP A 183 -0.51 -31.88 2.26
CA ASP A 183 -1.26 -32.95 2.92
C ASP A 183 -2.62 -32.45 3.44
N ALA A 184 -3.65 -33.30 3.38
CA ALA A 184 -4.99 -32.97 3.89
C ALA A 184 -5.00 -32.51 5.35
N GLY A 185 -3.98 -32.87 6.14
CA GLY A 185 -3.79 -32.44 7.54
C GLY A 185 -3.71 -30.92 7.69
N TRP A 186 -3.23 -30.22 6.69
CA TRP A 186 -3.21 -28.74 6.70
C TRP A 186 -4.62 -28.13 6.77
N PHE A 187 -5.60 -28.79 6.19
CA PHE A 187 -7.01 -28.40 6.30
C PHE A 187 -7.68 -28.97 7.55
N THR A 188 -7.56 -30.29 7.76
CA THR A 188 -8.26 -30.98 8.87
C THR A 188 -7.72 -30.57 10.24
N GLY A 189 -6.42 -30.22 10.33
CA GLY A 189 -5.79 -29.62 11.52
C GLY A 189 -6.17 -28.17 11.77
N GLY A 190 -6.94 -27.55 10.89
CA GLY A 190 -7.50 -26.21 11.06
C GLY A 190 -6.61 -25.05 10.61
N THR A 191 -5.35 -25.29 10.21
CA THR A 191 -4.43 -24.21 9.83
C THR A 191 -4.94 -23.45 8.61
N LEU A 192 -5.36 -24.15 7.56
CA LEU A 192 -5.91 -23.55 6.34
C LEU A 192 -7.42 -23.40 6.35
N ALA A 193 -8.15 -24.18 7.20
CA ALA A 193 -9.61 -24.19 7.19
C ALA A 193 -10.21 -22.88 7.70
N PHE A 194 -11.16 -22.33 6.94
CA PHE A 194 -11.89 -21.13 7.30
C PHE A 194 -13.29 -21.14 6.66
N ASP A 195 -14.35 -21.22 7.48
CA ASP A 195 -15.75 -21.28 7.02
C ASP A 195 -16.02 -22.33 5.94
N GLY A 196 -15.39 -23.51 6.07
CA GLY A 196 -15.52 -24.60 5.09
C GLY A 196 -14.59 -24.56 3.91
N ASP A 197 -13.97 -23.41 3.65
CA ASP A 197 -12.99 -23.17 2.58
C ASP A 197 -11.54 -23.19 3.11
N VAL A 198 -10.59 -23.16 2.18
CA VAL A 198 -9.19 -22.84 2.43
C VAL A 198 -9.01 -21.33 2.47
N ASN A 199 -8.22 -20.83 3.41
CA ASN A 199 -7.79 -19.44 3.48
C ASN A 199 -6.27 -19.37 3.57
N LEU A 200 -5.63 -18.94 2.49
CA LEU A 200 -4.16 -18.93 2.36
C LEU A 200 -3.52 -17.92 3.31
N LEU A 201 -4.08 -16.71 3.39
CA LEU A 201 -3.54 -15.67 4.27
C LEU A 201 -3.63 -16.08 5.73
N LYS A 202 -4.74 -16.71 6.16
CA LYS A 202 -4.86 -17.30 7.50
C LYS A 202 -3.77 -18.32 7.76
N GLY A 203 -3.52 -19.24 6.81
CA GLY A 203 -2.47 -20.24 6.92
C GLY A 203 -1.10 -19.60 7.15
N ALA A 204 -0.75 -18.58 6.36
CA ALA A 204 0.50 -17.85 6.50
C ALA A 204 0.61 -17.11 7.85
N ILE A 205 -0.47 -16.44 8.31
CA ILE A 205 -0.52 -15.76 9.62
C ILE A 205 -0.26 -16.74 10.76
N VAL A 206 -0.81 -17.95 10.67
CA VAL A 206 -0.61 -18.99 11.70
C VAL A 206 0.81 -19.54 11.70
N THR A 207 1.38 -19.81 10.53
CA THR A 207 2.68 -20.50 10.38
C THR A 207 3.90 -19.60 10.46
N ALA A 208 3.84 -18.37 9.98
CA ALA A 208 4.98 -17.46 9.96
C ALA A 208 5.54 -17.18 11.38
N ASP A 209 6.85 -16.96 11.51
CA ASP A 209 7.51 -16.61 12.77
C ASP A 209 7.10 -15.21 13.27
N ALA A 210 6.86 -14.26 12.36
CA ALA A 210 6.29 -12.96 12.68
C ALA A 210 5.22 -12.55 11.67
N VAL A 211 4.24 -11.79 12.15
CA VAL A 211 3.16 -11.19 11.35
C VAL A 211 3.28 -9.67 11.46
N THR A 212 3.27 -8.98 10.35
CA THR A 212 3.28 -7.52 10.34
C THR A 212 2.05 -6.95 9.65
N ALA A 213 1.58 -5.82 10.13
CA ALA A 213 0.57 -4.99 9.48
C ALA A 213 1.17 -3.62 9.18
N VAL A 214 0.67 -2.95 8.16
CA VAL A 214 1.30 -1.75 7.57
C VAL A 214 1.08 -0.46 8.36
N SER A 215 0.53 -0.53 9.56
CA SER A 215 0.54 0.54 10.55
C SER A 215 0.23 0.02 11.96
N PRO A 216 0.67 0.71 13.02
CA PRO A 216 0.37 0.34 14.41
C PRO A 216 -1.12 0.28 14.72
N THR A 217 -1.87 1.29 14.29
CA THR A 217 -3.34 1.32 14.49
C THR A 217 -4.01 0.19 13.71
N TYR A 218 -3.60 -0.09 12.47
CA TYR A 218 -4.18 -1.19 11.70
C TYR A 218 -3.94 -2.55 12.35
N ALA A 219 -2.75 -2.81 12.91
CA ALA A 219 -2.48 -4.03 13.67
C ALA A 219 -3.46 -4.21 14.87
N GLN A 220 -3.89 -3.12 15.51
CA GLN A 220 -4.91 -3.17 16.56
C GLN A 220 -6.31 -3.38 15.97
N GLU A 221 -6.66 -2.66 14.89
CA GLU A 221 -7.95 -2.76 14.21
C GLU A 221 -8.23 -4.19 13.73
N LEU A 222 -7.21 -4.90 13.22
CA LEU A 222 -7.32 -6.30 12.76
C LEU A 222 -7.77 -7.29 13.85
N LYS A 223 -7.77 -6.91 15.12
CA LYS A 223 -8.31 -7.73 16.23
C LYS A 223 -9.81 -7.54 16.44
N TYR A 224 -10.49 -6.71 15.62
CA TYR A 224 -11.92 -6.44 15.72
C TYR A 224 -12.65 -6.82 14.44
N ALA A 225 -13.84 -7.41 14.60
CA ALA A 225 -14.66 -7.93 13.48
C ALA A 225 -14.94 -6.90 12.38
N TYR A 226 -15.08 -5.62 12.74
CA TYR A 226 -15.35 -4.56 11.78
C TYR A 226 -14.24 -4.40 10.73
N PHE A 227 -12.99 -4.71 11.07
CA PHE A 227 -11.83 -4.51 10.20
C PHE A 227 -11.20 -5.81 9.69
N ALA A 228 -11.41 -6.94 10.38
CA ALA A 228 -10.67 -8.17 10.17
C ALA A 228 -11.25 -9.10 9.10
N HIS A 229 -12.40 -8.76 8.51
CA HIS A 229 -13.07 -9.60 7.50
C HIS A 229 -13.19 -11.09 7.91
N GLY A 230 -13.55 -11.33 9.20
CA GLY A 230 -13.72 -12.65 9.79
C GLY A 230 -12.45 -13.27 10.41
N LEU A 231 -11.28 -12.63 10.27
CA LEU A 231 -10.02 -13.14 10.84
C LEU A 231 -9.68 -12.58 12.23
N GLU A 232 -10.58 -11.88 12.91
CA GLU A 232 -10.31 -11.25 14.22
C GLU A 232 -9.86 -12.22 15.30
N SER A 233 -10.41 -13.43 15.32
CA SER A 233 -9.99 -14.48 16.25
C SER A 233 -8.58 -14.99 15.97
N VAL A 234 -8.22 -15.11 14.69
CA VAL A 234 -6.87 -15.48 14.26
C VAL A 234 -5.87 -14.39 14.63
N MET A 235 -6.21 -13.12 14.37
CA MET A 235 -5.33 -11.98 14.70
C MET A 235 -5.12 -11.84 16.21
N LYS A 236 -6.13 -12.12 17.03
CA LYS A 236 -5.99 -12.19 18.50
C LYS A 236 -5.10 -13.36 18.93
N MET A 237 -5.26 -14.53 18.31
CA MET A 237 -4.44 -15.71 18.61
C MET A 237 -2.96 -15.47 18.37
N VAL A 238 -2.61 -14.71 17.35
CA VAL A 238 -1.21 -14.40 16.97
C VAL A 238 -0.72 -13.07 17.54
N GLU A 239 -1.41 -12.46 18.49
CA GLU A 239 -1.07 -11.13 19.03
C GLU A 239 0.38 -11.03 19.51
N GLY A 240 0.94 -12.11 20.07
CA GLY A 240 2.31 -12.15 20.55
C GLY A 240 3.39 -12.02 19.48
N LYS A 241 3.04 -12.25 18.19
CA LYS A 241 3.94 -12.09 17.03
C LYS A 241 3.40 -11.09 16.01
N LEU A 242 2.34 -10.35 16.33
CA LEU A 242 1.75 -9.32 15.48
C LEU A 242 2.38 -7.96 15.76
N HIS A 243 2.95 -7.34 14.72
CA HIS A 243 3.60 -6.04 14.79
C HIS A 243 2.97 -5.06 13.81
N GLY A 244 2.73 -3.82 14.23
CA GLY A 244 2.35 -2.73 13.35
C GLY A 244 3.58 -1.91 12.94
N VAL A 245 3.89 -1.85 11.65
CA VAL A 245 5.00 -1.06 11.10
C VAL A 245 4.46 -0.09 10.07
N LEU A 246 4.55 1.21 10.35
CA LEU A 246 4.09 2.22 9.42
C LEU A 246 4.94 2.21 8.14
N ASN A 247 4.30 2.19 6.97
CA ASN A 247 5.00 2.36 5.71
C ASN A 247 5.56 3.78 5.57
N GLY A 248 6.66 3.92 4.84
CA GLY A 248 7.19 5.21 4.42
C GLY A 248 6.73 5.61 3.02
N ILE A 249 7.24 6.75 2.57
CA ILE A 249 7.21 7.17 1.17
C ILE A 249 8.64 7.39 0.67
N ASP A 250 8.83 7.32 -0.63
CA ASP A 250 10.09 7.70 -1.27
C ASP A 250 10.24 9.22 -1.25
N MET A 251 11.04 9.72 -0.31
CA MET A 251 11.23 11.17 -0.07
C MET A 251 12.01 11.88 -1.20
N GLU A 252 12.72 11.14 -2.05
CA GLU A 252 13.40 11.69 -3.23
C GLU A 252 12.44 11.82 -4.40
N ARG A 253 11.64 10.78 -4.64
CA ARG A 253 10.58 10.80 -5.66
C ARG A 253 9.50 11.84 -5.37
N TYR A 254 9.06 11.91 -4.12
CA TYR A 254 8.01 12.84 -3.67
C TYR A 254 8.64 14.09 -3.05
N ASP A 255 9.41 14.85 -3.84
CA ASP A 255 10.02 16.11 -3.40
C ASP A 255 9.56 17.29 -4.28
N PRO A 256 8.74 18.22 -3.73
CA PRO A 256 8.30 19.38 -4.49
C PRO A 256 9.45 20.32 -4.93
N ALA A 257 10.65 20.17 -4.37
CA ALA A 257 11.82 20.94 -4.77
C ALA A 257 12.42 20.49 -6.10
N SER A 258 12.21 19.22 -6.49
CA SER A 258 12.84 18.61 -7.68
C SER A 258 11.85 17.88 -8.60
N ASP A 259 10.56 17.77 -8.23
CA ASP A 259 9.55 17.05 -9.04
C ASP A 259 9.36 17.73 -10.40
N PRO A 260 9.63 17.02 -11.52
CA PRO A 260 9.52 17.56 -12.87
C PRO A 260 8.06 17.75 -13.33
N ASN A 261 7.09 17.21 -12.62
CA ASN A 261 5.68 17.34 -12.98
C ASN A 261 5.08 18.69 -12.57
N LEU A 262 5.76 19.46 -11.72
CA LEU A 262 5.26 20.71 -11.18
C LEU A 262 5.45 21.87 -12.15
N THR A 263 4.52 22.81 -12.13
CA THR A 263 4.64 24.09 -12.88
C THR A 263 5.76 24.95 -12.30
N ALA A 264 5.93 24.93 -10.97
CA ALA A 264 7.01 25.63 -10.28
C ALA A 264 7.45 24.89 -9.03
N ASN A 265 8.68 24.45 -8.98
CA ASN A 265 9.24 23.81 -7.82
C ASN A 265 9.26 24.73 -6.58
N TYR A 266 9.11 24.15 -5.41
CA TYR A 266 9.12 24.86 -4.13
C TYR A 266 9.63 23.97 -2.99
N SER A 267 9.94 24.57 -1.86
CA SER A 267 10.39 23.86 -0.68
C SER A 267 9.80 24.47 0.57
N LEU A 268 9.96 23.80 1.72
CA LEU A 268 9.54 24.31 3.02
C LEU A 268 10.06 25.74 3.31
N ARG A 269 11.25 26.10 2.77
CA ARG A 269 11.87 27.43 2.94
C ARG A 269 11.41 28.43 1.90
N HIS A 270 11.00 27.99 0.71
CA HIS A 270 10.63 28.82 -0.43
C HIS A 270 9.31 28.36 -1.05
N MET A 271 8.19 28.85 -0.50
CA MET A 271 6.83 28.40 -0.81
C MET A 271 6.18 29.10 -2.01
N ALA A 272 6.86 30.05 -2.69
CA ALA A 272 6.25 30.84 -3.76
C ALA A 272 5.77 29.98 -4.96
N GLY A 273 6.45 28.85 -5.24
CA GLY A 273 6.06 27.91 -6.29
C GLY A 273 4.68 27.34 -6.08
N LYS A 274 4.33 26.96 -4.82
CA LYS A 274 3.03 26.35 -4.50
C LYS A 274 1.82 27.19 -4.94
N ALA A 275 1.91 28.51 -4.86
CA ALA A 275 0.84 29.40 -5.34
C ALA A 275 0.70 29.34 -6.89
N LYS A 276 1.79 29.13 -7.61
CA LYS A 276 1.76 28.95 -9.07
C LYS A 276 1.16 27.58 -9.45
N ASP A 277 1.51 26.55 -8.71
CA ASP A 277 0.93 25.21 -8.91
C ASP A 277 -0.56 25.18 -8.61
N LYS A 278 -1.02 25.88 -7.56
CA LYS A 278 -2.45 26.07 -7.29
C LYS A 278 -3.19 26.70 -8.47
N ALA A 279 -2.67 27.82 -8.98
CA ALA A 279 -3.27 28.49 -10.14
C ALA A 279 -3.23 27.60 -11.40
N ALA A 280 -2.16 26.82 -11.58
CA ALA A 280 -2.05 25.86 -12.69
C ALA A 280 -3.09 24.75 -12.60
N VAL A 281 -3.28 24.16 -11.41
CA VAL A 281 -4.33 23.12 -11.17
C VAL A 281 -5.71 23.69 -11.38
N GLN A 282 -5.99 24.89 -10.89
CA GLN A 282 -7.29 25.54 -11.11
C GLN A 282 -7.58 25.70 -12.61
N ARG A 283 -6.64 26.22 -13.40
CA ARG A 283 -6.80 26.35 -14.86
C ARG A 283 -6.96 25.00 -15.56
N MET A 284 -6.05 24.07 -15.27
CA MET A 284 -6.03 22.74 -15.92
C MET A 284 -7.29 21.95 -15.67
N MET A 285 -7.84 22.05 -14.45
CA MET A 285 -9.04 21.35 -14.04
C MET A 285 -10.35 22.13 -14.34
N GLY A 286 -10.25 23.34 -14.90
CA GLY A 286 -11.43 24.15 -15.23
C GLY A 286 -12.10 24.80 -14.01
N LEU A 287 -11.37 24.96 -12.91
CA LEU A 287 -11.82 25.74 -11.75
C LEU A 287 -11.63 27.23 -11.97
N ALA A 288 -12.41 28.07 -11.27
CA ALA A 288 -12.15 29.49 -11.21
C ALA A 288 -10.79 29.77 -10.54
N GLU A 289 -9.95 30.61 -11.15
CA GLU A 289 -8.66 31.00 -10.55
C GLU A 289 -8.91 31.93 -9.36
N ARG A 290 -8.84 31.39 -8.15
CA ARG A 290 -9.09 32.13 -6.88
C ARG A 290 -7.97 31.79 -5.89
N LYS A 291 -7.03 32.73 -5.73
CA LYS A 291 -5.84 32.55 -4.86
C LYS A 291 -6.21 32.37 -3.38
N ASP A 292 -7.27 33.03 -2.92
CA ASP A 292 -7.68 33.10 -1.51
C ASP A 292 -8.75 32.06 -1.14
N THR A 293 -9.20 31.23 -2.08
CA THR A 293 -10.14 30.12 -1.84
C THR A 293 -9.38 28.80 -1.75
N PRO A 294 -9.53 28.01 -0.68
CA PRO A 294 -8.81 26.76 -0.54
C PRO A 294 -9.28 25.71 -1.57
N VAL A 295 -8.32 25.00 -2.14
CA VAL A 295 -8.55 23.82 -2.98
C VAL A 295 -8.47 22.59 -2.09
N VAL A 296 -9.59 21.89 -1.91
CA VAL A 296 -9.67 20.56 -1.27
C VAL A 296 -9.50 19.50 -2.35
N ALA A 297 -8.57 18.58 -2.19
CA ALA A 297 -8.31 17.53 -3.16
C ALA A 297 -8.62 16.14 -2.61
N MET A 298 -9.05 15.24 -3.48
CA MET A 298 -9.16 13.80 -3.26
C MET A 298 -8.46 13.09 -4.42
N VAL A 299 -7.50 12.22 -4.12
CA VAL A 299 -6.80 11.38 -5.10
C VAL A 299 -6.86 9.94 -4.62
N SER A 300 -7.75 9.13 -5.19
CA SER A 300 -7.95 7.75 -4.75
C SER A 300 -8.72 6.91 -5.77
N ARG A 301 -8.74 5.59 -5.58
CA ARG A 301 -9.75 4.75 -6.23
C ARG A 301 -11.15 5.16 -5.74
N LEU A 302 -12.11 5.23 -6.67
CA LEU A 302 -13.48 5.61 -6.35
C LEU A 302 -14.30 4.38 -5.93
N VAL A 303 -14.01 3.87 -4.72
CA VAL A 303 -14.63 2.66 -4.15
C VAL A 303 -15.16 2.92 -2.74
N SER A 304 -16.06 2.06 -2.26
CA SER A 304 -16.86 2.29 -1.05
C SER A 304 -16.02 2.48 0.24
N HIS A 305 -14.92 1.74 0.40
CA HIS A 305 -14.11 1.84 1.61
C HIS A 305 -13.31 3.17 1.71
N LYS A 306 -13.31 4.00 0.65
CA LYS A 306 -12.70 5.34 0.67
C LYS A 306 -13.61 6.42 1.26
N GLY A 307 -14.81 6.07 1.75
CA GLY A 307 -15.72 6.99 2.43
C GLY A 307 -16.41 7.99 1.49
N LEU A 308 -16.52 7.64 0.21
CA LEU A 308 -17.14 8.51 -0.79
C LEU A 308 -18.64 8.66 -0.61
N ASP A 309 -19.28 7.71 0.07
CA ASP A 309 -20.68 7.80 0.48
C ASP A 309 -20.92 9.00 1.40
N LEU A 310 -20.03 9.28 2.35
CA LEU A 310 -20.11 10.47 3.22
C LEU A 310 -20.02 11.76 2.38
N VAL A 311 -19.13 11.78 1.39
CA VAL A 311 -19.00 12.94 0.47
C VAL A 311 -20.25 13.09 -0.39
N CYS A 312 -20.80 11.98 -0.91
CA CYS A 312 -22.02 12.01 -1.70
C CYS A 312 -23.22 12.55 -0.91
N GLU A 313 -23.33 12.15 0.37
CA GLU A 313 -24.43 12.56 1.26
C GLU A 313 -24.40 14.07 1.56
N THR A 314 -23.21 14.66 1.66
CA THR A 314 -23.03 15.99 2.26
C THR A 314 -22.35 17.01 1.35
N LEU A 315 -22.15 16.69 0.06
CA LEU A 315 -21.50 17.62 -0.88
C LEU A 315 -22.10 19.03 -0.85
N ASP A 316 -23.42 19.14 -0.90
CA ASP A 316 -24.11 20.42 -0.95
C ASP A 316 -23.81 21.27 0.30
N TYR A 317 -23.78 20.62 1.47
CA TYR A 317 -23.52 21.29 2.74
C TYR A 317 -22.10 21.87 2.82
N PHE A 318 -21.07 21.10 2.50
CA PHE A 318 -19.73 21.65 2.57
C PHE A 318 -19.39 22.56 1.38
N MET A 319 -20.13 22.47 0.26
CA MET A 319 -20.04 23.43 -0.84
C MET A 319 -20.72 24.78 -0.53
N GLU A 320 -21.43 24.94 0.59
CA GLU A 320 -21.85 26.26 1.11
C GLU A 320 -20.63 27.08 1.58
N LYS A 321 -19.55 26.41 2.01
CA LYS A 321 -18.28 27.06 2.35
C LYS A 321 -17.58 27.61 1.09
N ASP A 322 -16.79 28.67 1.26
CA ASP A 322 -15.96 29.23 0.19
C ASP A 322 -14.72 28.32 -0.04
N MET A 323 -14.91 27.29 -0.83
CA MET A 323 -13.87 26.31 -1.19
C MET A 323 -14.08 25.75 -2.61
N GLN A 324 -13.06 25.11 -3.13
CA GLN A 324 -13.10 24.33 -4.36
C GLN A 324 -12.76 22.87 -4.08
N LEU A 325 -13.34 21.94 -4.85
CA LEU A 325 -13.10 20.52 -4.74
C LEU A 325 -12.51 19.98 -6.03
N VAL A 326 -11.40 19.23 -5.92
CA VAL A 326 -10.77 18.49 -7.02
C VAL A 326 -10.78 17.01 -6.69
N VAL A 327 -11.28 16.18 -7.61
CA VAL A 327 -11.31 14.72 -7.49
C VAL A 327 -10.56 14.09 -8.65
N LEU A 328 -9.58 13.27 -8.35
CA LEU A 328 -8.86 12.42 -9.31
C LEU A 328 -9.05 10.96 -8.92
N GLY A 329 -9.63 10.15 -9.80
CA GLY A 329 -9.76 8.72 -9.54
C GLY A 329 -10.63 8.00 -10.55
N LYS A 330 -10.66 6.67 -10.40
CA LYS A 330 -11.50 5.75 -11.17
C LYS A 330 -11.99 4.64 -10.24
N GLY A 331 -13.19 4.09 -10.50
CA GLY A 331 -13.71 2.98 -9.71
C GLY A 331 -15.15 2.64 -10.00
N ASP A 332 -15.99 2.59 -8.98
CA ASP A 332 -17.40 2.21 -9.10
C ASP A 332 -18.20 3.27 -9.86
N GLY A 333 -18.97 2.84 -10.87
CA GLY A 333 -19.75 3.73 -11.74
C GLY A 333 -20.71 4.66 -10.98
N LYS A 334 -21.21 4.26 -9.80
CA LYS A 334 -22.06 5.12 -8.96
C LYS A 334 -21.33 6.38 -8.49
N TYR A 335 -20.05 6.26 -8.11
CA TYR A 335 -19.24 7.40 -7.65
C TYR A 335 -18.76 8.24 -8.84
N GLU A 336 -18.35 7.59 -9.94
CA GLU A 336 -17.99 8.29 -11.17
C GLU A 336 -19.15 9.16 -11.69
N SER A 337 -20.36 8.60 -11.70
CA SER A 337 -21.57 9.33 -12.09
C SER A 337 -21.90 10.48 -11.13
N PHE A 338 -21.79 10.24 -9.82
CA PHE A 338 -22.02 11.28 -8.81
C PHE A 338 -21.05 12.46 -8.96
N PHE A 339 -19.76 12.21 -9.10
CA PHE A 339 -18.77 13.29 -9.22
C PHE A 339 -18.90 14.03 -10.55
N SER A 340 -19.28 13.34 -11.64
CA SER A 340 -19.61 13.99 -12.92
C SER A 340 -20.80 14.93 -12.78
N TRP A 341 -21.85 14.50 -12.07
CA TRP A 341 -23.00 15.35 -11.75
C TRP A 341 -22.61 16.54 -10.85
N ALA A 342 -21.76 16.32 -9.83
CA ALA A 342 -21.28 17.35 -8.94
C ALA A 342 -20.50 18.44 -9.69
N GLN A 343 -19.64 18.08 -10.63
CA GLN A 343 -18.93 19.03 -11.50
C GLN A 343 -19.91 19.88 -12.33
N ALA A 344 -20.95 19.27 -12.88
CA ALA A 344 -21.96 19.99 -13.65
C ALA A 344 -22.81 20.92 -12.76
N LYS A 345 -23.08 20.51 -11.51
CA LYS A 345 -23.86 21.29 -10.53
C LYS A 345 -23.09 22.50 -10.01
N TYR A 346 -21.77 22.38 -9.84
CA TYR A 346 -20.90 23.41 -9.26
C TYR A 346 -19.78 23.84 -10.22
N PRO A 347 -20.11 24.43 -11.40
CA PRO A 347 -19.13 24.81 -12.40
C PRO A 347 -18.12 25.81 -11.83
N GLY A 348 -16.82 25.57 -12.11
CA GLY A 348 -15.72 26.40 -11.59
C GLY A 348 -15.40 26.21 -10.10
N ARG A 349 -16.17 25.37 -9.38
CA ARG A 349 -15.94 25.05 -7.96
C ARG A 349 -15.67 23.58 -7.71
N VAL A 350 -16.23 22.67 -8.49
CA VAL A 350 -15.93 21.22 -8.46
C VAL A 350 -15.34 20.81 -9.77
N ALA A 351 -14.24 20.08 -9.74
CA ALA A 351 -13.55 19.53 -10.91
C ALA A 351 -13.19 18.07 -10.69
N VAL A 352 -13.42 17.26 -11.73
CA VAL A 352 -13.24 15.80 -11.65
C VAL A 352 -12.45 15.30 -12.86
N HIS A 353 -11.47 14.44 -12.60
CA HIS A 353 -10.81 13.67 -13.64
C HIS A 353 -11.02 12.18 -13.36
N LEU A 354 -11.84 11.53 -14.21
CA LEU A 354 -12.12 10.10 -14.12
C LEU A 354 -11.02 9.31 -14.85
N GLY A 355 -10.06 8.83 -14.08
CA GLY A 355 -8.90 8.12 -14.59
C GLY A 355 -7.77 8.08 -13.57
N TYR A 356 -6.65 7.51 -13.97
CA TYR A 356 -5.39 7.60 -13.24
C TYR A 356 -4.33 8.30 -14.09
N SER A 357 -3.69 9.29 -13.52
CA SER A 357 -2.53 9.96 -14.08
C SER A 357 -1.61 10.36 -12.94
N GLU A 358 -0.43 9.76 -12.92
CA GLU A 358 0.57 10.06 -11.89
C GLU A 358 1.01 11.52 -11.94
N SER A 359 1.29 12.04 -13.12
CA SER A 359 1.70 13.44 -13.30
C SER A 359 0.62 14.39 -12.81
N LEU A 360 -0.66 14.14 -13.14
CA LEU A 360 -1.78 14.95 -12.65
C LEU A 360 -1.93 14.84 -11.14
N ALA A 361 -1.73 13.65 -10.55
CA ALA A 361 -1.77 13.48 -9.10
C ALA A 361 -0.72 14.35 -8.40
N MET A 362 0.53 14.37 -8.90
CA MET A 362 1.59 15.23 -8.32
C MET A 362 1.22 16.70 -8.41
N GLN A 363 0.70 17.15 -9.55
CA GLN A 363 0.22 18.53 -9.72
C GLN A 363 -0.91 18.87 -8.75
N ILE A 364 -1.87 17.94 -8.54
CA ILE A 364 -2.97 18.12 -7.59
C ILE A 364 -2.44 18.21 -6.16
N TYR A 365 -1.53 17.33 -5.73
CA TYR A 365 -0.91 17.44 -4.40
C TYR A 365 -0.21 18.80 -4.21
N ALA A 366 0.49 19.27 -5.25
CA ALA A 366 1.20 20.55 -5.21
C ALA A 366 0.24 21.75 -5.20
N GLY A 367 -0.88 21.69 -5.93
CA GLY A 367 -1.85 22.78 -6.01
C GLY A 367 -2.88 22.79 -4.89
N ALA A 368 -3.11 21.67 -4.20
CA ALA A 368 -4.10 21.58 -3.13
C ALA A 368 -3.65 22.29 -1.85
N ASP A 369 -4.60 22.90 -1.16
CA ASP A 369 -4.42 23.46 0.19
C ASP A 369 -4.81 22.44 1.26
N LEU A 370 -5.88 21.68 1.03
CA LEU A 370 -6.44 20.67 1.92
C LEU A 370 -6.53 19.33 1.16
N PHE A 371 -6.41 18.21 1.86
CA PHE A 371 -6.49 16.89 1.26
C PHE A 371 -7.41 15.97 2.06
N LEU A 372 -8.52 15.55 1.46
CA LEU A 372 -9.59 14.81 2.14
C LEU A 372 -9.45 13.29 1.94
N MET A 373 -9.40 12.53 3.05
CA MET A 373 -9.43 11.07 3.09
C MET A 373 -10.40 10.56 4.15
N PRO A 374 -11.71 10.49 3.88
CA PRO A 374 -12.73 10.08 4.85
C PRO A 374 -12.89 8.56 4.93
N SER A 375 -11.81 7.80 4.73
CA SER A 375 -11.83 6.36 4.52
C SER A 375 -12.51 5.58 5.65
N LYS A 376 -13.35 4.61 5.29
CA LYS A 376 -13.94 3.64 6.22
C LYS A 376 -12.88 2.69 6.79
N SER A 377 -11.90 2.33 5.97
CA SER A 377 -10.72 1.56 6.36
C SER A 377 -9.55 2.01 5.48
N GLU A 378 -8.39 2.25 6.10
CA GLU A 378 -7.16 2.63 5.41
C GLU A 378 -5.97 1.99 6.13
N PRO A 379 -5.54 0.79 5.74
CA PRO A 379 -4.46 0.07 6.41
C PRO A 379 -3.22 0.92 6.71
N CYS A 380 -2.75 1.66 5.73
CA CYS A 380 -1.68 2.65 5.90
C CYS A 380 -2.08 4.01 5.31
N GLY A 381 -2.42 4.05 4.03
CA GLY A 381 -2.51 5.27 3.25
C GLY A 381 -1.11 5.85 2.95
N LEU A 382 -0.86 6.20 1.70
CA LEU A 382 0.35 6.92 1.29
C LEU A 382 -0.01 8.35 0.90
N SER A 383 -1.22 8.56 0.40
CA SER A 383 -1.67 9.84 -0.17
C SER A 383 -1.65 10.99 0.85
N GLN A 384 -1.98 10.75 2.12
CA GLN A 384 -1.89 11.79 3.17
C GLN A 384 -0.44 12.20 3.45
N MET A 385 0.49 11.25 3.42
CA MET A 385 1.92 11.53 3.62
C MET A 385 2.48 12.31 2.43
N ILE A 386 2.12 11.92 1.21
CA ILE A 386 2.48 12.64 -0.01
C ILE A 386 1.86 14.04 0.01
N ALA A 387 0.58 14.18 0.34
CA ALA A 387 -0.11 15.46 0.46
C ALA A 387 0.60 16.41 1.44
N MET A 388 0.95 15.90 2.64
CA MET A 388 1.74 16.67 3.61
C MET A 388 3.10 17.08 3.07
N ARG A 389 3.81 16.18 2.39
CA ARG A 389 5.11 16.48 1.77
C ARG A 389 5.02 17.61 0.74
N TYR A 390 3.90 17.67 -0.01
CA TYR A 390 3.59 18.74 -0.97
C TYR A 390 2.87 19.95 -0.34
N GLY A 391 2.72 19.97 0.98
CA GLY A 391 2.11 21.09 1.71
C GLY A 391 0.60 21.24 1.52
N ALA A 392 -0.11 20.15 1.30
CA ALA A 392 -1.56 20.10 1.49
C ALA A 392 -1.86 19.55 2.89
N VAL A 393 -2.72 20.23 3.64
CA VAL A 393 -3.08 19.83 5.01
C VAL A 393 -4.13 18.72 4.96
N PRO A 394 -3.89 17.54 5.53
CA PRO A 394 -4.81 16.42 5.46
C PRO A 394 -6.04 16.64 6.38
N ILE A 395 -7.20 16.16 5.90
CA ILE A 395 -8.44 15.97 6.66
C ILE A 395 -8.79 14.51 6.55
N VAL A 396 -8.71 13.75 7.65
CA VAL A 396 -8.83 12.30 7.60
C VAL A 396 -9.78 11.74 8.64
N ARG A 397 -10.33 10.56 8.36
CA ARG A 397 -10.94 9.76 9.43
C ARG A 397 -9.83 8.99 10.17
N GLU A 398 -9.95 8.90 11.51
CA GLU A 398 -9.01 8.16 12.36
C GLU A 398 -9.17 6.65 12.18
N THR A 399 -8.43 6.07 11.21
CA THR A 399 -8.36 4.63 10.96
C THR A 399 -6.98 4.27 10.42
N GLY A 400 -6.44 3.13 10.82
CA GLY A 400 -5.16 2.61 10.36
C GLY A 400 -4.06 3.65 10.32
N GLY A 401 -3.29 3.70 9.24
CA GLY A 401 -2.19 4.64 9.09
C GLY A 401 -2.59 6.11 8.99
N LEU A 402 -3.84 6.43 8.72
CA LEU A 402 -4.32 7.82 8.80
C LEU A 402 -4.23 8.35 10.23
N LYS A 403 -4.66 7.53 11.22
CA LYS A 403 -4.54 7.87 12.64
C LYS A 403 -3.08 7.96 13.10
N ASP A 404 -2.22 7.11 12.55
CA ASP A 404 -0.81 7.07 12.94
C ASP A 404 0.03 8.23 12.35
N THR A 405 -0.45 8.87 11.28
CA THR A 405 0.29 9.91 10.55
C THR A 405 -0.31 11.31 10.68
N VAL A 406 -1.62 11.42 10.95
CA VAL A 406 -2.31 12.71 11.01
C VAL A 406 -2.78 12.97 12.44
N HIS A 407 -2.24 14.03 13.03
CA HIS A 407 -2.57 14.50 14.37
C HIS A 407 -3.43 15.77 14.25
N ALA A 408 -4.59 15.74 14.90
CA ALA A 408 -5.56 16.83 14.82
C ALA A 408 -4.95 18.16 15.28
N TYR A 409 -5.33 19.24 14.59
CA TYR A 409 -4.99 20.60 14.98
C TYR A 409 -5.62 20.96 16.33
N GLU A 410 -4.80 21.42 17.25
CA GLU A 410 -5.23 21.88 18.57
C GLU A 410 -5.20 23.42 18.62
N ALA A 411 -6.36 24.04 18.61
CA ALA A 411 -6.48 25.50 18.52
C ALA A 411 -5.86 26.27 19.71
N TRP A 412 -5.71 25.61 20.87
CA TRP A 412 -5.21 26.24 22.11
C TRP A 412 -3.67 26.34 22.16
N ASN A 413 -2.94 25.42 21.53
CA ASN A 413 -1.46 25.41 21.50
C ASN A 413 -0.89 25.44 20.10
N GLY A 414 -1.75 25.31 19.08
CA GLY A 414 -1.38 25.26 17.67
C GLY A 414 -0.70 23.95 17.24
N ALA A 415 -0.73 22.89 18.05
CA ALA A 415 -0.13 21.59 17.70
C ALA A 415 -0.89 20.87 16.58
N GLY A 416 -0.37 19.69 16.19
CA GLY A 416 -0.95 18.88 15.11
C GLY A 416 -0.31 19.16 13.74
N ASN A 417 -0.69 18.36 12.75
CA ASN A 417 -0.22 18.44 11.36
C ASN A 417 -1.36 18.30 10.32
N GLY A 418 -2.62 18.17 10.80
CA GLY A 418 -3.79 18.02 9.98
C GLY A 418 -5.08 18.15 10.77
N PHE A 419 -6.17 17.60 10.23
CA PHE A 419 -7.48 17.53 10.88
C PHE A 419 -7.95 16.08 10.87
N SER A 420 -8.66 15.66 11.93
CA SER A 420 -9.19 14.30 11.99
C SER A 420 -10.57 14.24 12.63
N PHE A 421 -11.34 13.20 12.29
CA PHE A 421 -12.59 12.85 12.92
C PHE A 421 -12.64 11.34 13.17
N THR A 422 -13.30 10.92 14.25
CA THR A 422 -13.27 9.52 14.73
C THR A 422 -14.43 8.70 14.16
N ASN A 423 -15.66 9.22 14.24
CA ASN A 423 -16.84 8.46 13.84
C ASN A 423 -17.02 8.45 12.32
N TYR A 424 -17.38 7.30 11.76
CA TYR A 424 -17.71 7.19 10.34
C TYR A 424 -19.12 7.73 10.09
N ASN A 425 -19.26 9.04 10.05
CA ASN A 425 -20.51 9.72 9.71
C ASN A 425 -20.24 11.06 9.01
N ALA A 426 -21.23 11.47 8.25
CA ALA A 426 -21.16 12.65 7.39
C ALA A 426 -21.11 13.96 8.19
N GLY A 427 -21.79 14.03 9.34
CA GLY A 427 -21.81 15.22 10.21
C GLY A 427 -20.44 15.56 10.78
N ASP A 428 -19.72 14.56 11.33
CA ASP A 428 -18.36 14.73 11.87
C ASP A 428 -17.41 15.17 10.75
N MET A 429 -17.50 14.53 9.58
CA MET A 429 -16.69 14.90 8.40
C MET A 429 -16.93 16.36 8.02
N CYS A 430 -18.18 16.79 7.87
CA CYS A 430 -18.53 18.16 7.49
C CYS A 430 -18.08 19.20 8.50
N TYR A 431 -18.22 18.87 9.79
CA TYR A 431 -17.75 19.75 10.87
C TYR A 431 -16.25 20.01 10.75
N VAL A 432 -15.46 18.96 10.57
CA VAL A 432 -14.01 19.07 10.48
C VAL A 432 -13.54 19.73 9.18
N ILE A 433 -14.22 19.49 8.04
CA ILE A 433 -13.99 20.24 6.79
C ILE A 433 -14.26 21.74 7.04
N GLY A 434 -15.35 22.07 7.75
CA GLY A 434 -15.67 23.44 8.11
C GLY A 434 -14.57 24.11 8.94
N GLU A 435 -14.07 23.44 9.97
CA GLU A 435 -12.95 23.93 10.80
C GLU A 435 -11.68 24.17 9.99
N ALA A 436 -11.36 23.26 9.06
CA ALA A 436 -10.19 23.41 8.21
C ALA A 436 -10.29 24.61 7.25
N VAL A 437 -11.47 24.79 6.63
CA VAL A 437 -11.74 25.92 5.75
C VAL A 437 -11.77 27.23 6.53
N ASP A 438 -12.39 27.25 7.71
CA ASP A 438 -12.43 28.42 8.58
C ASP A 438 -11.02 28.80 9.09
N LEU A 439 -10.16 27.82 9.43
CA LEU A 439 -8.76 28.10 9.79
C LEU A 439 -8.01 28.75 8.62
N TYR A 440 -8.20 28.22 7.40
CA TYR A 440 -7.57 28.77 6.20
C TYR A 440 -7.92 30.27 5.99
N HIS A 441 -9.19 30.63 6.11
CA HIS A 441 -9.66 31.99 5.87
C HIS A 441 -9.41 32.93 7.04
N GLN A 442 -9.69 32.49 8.28
CA GLN A 442 -9.74 33.38 9.45
C GLN A 442 -8.40 33.49 10.18
N LYS A 443 -7.56 32.44 10.09
CA LYS A 443 -6.27 32.37 10.79
C LYS A 443 -5.15 31.90 9.86
N PRO A 444 -4.83 32.65 8.79
CA PRO A 444 -3.89 32.23 7.75
C PRO A 444 -2.48 31.89 8.27
N GLU A 445 -2.02 32.56 9.33
CA GLU A 445 -0.69 32.25 9.91
C GLU A 445 -0.70 30.91 10.68
N ALA A 446 -1.79 30.58 11.37
CA ALA A 446 -1.94 29.27 12.01
C ALA A 446 -2.03 28.15 10.96
N TYR A 447 -2.78 28.36 9.87
CA TYR A 447 -2.82 27.42 8.75
C TYR A 447 -1.43 27.23 8.11
N LYS A 448 -0.67 28.30 7.87
CA LYS A 448 0.71 28.21 7.34
C LYS A 448 1.64 27.44 8.28
N ALA A 449 1.51 27.64 9.59
CA ALA A 449 2.28 26.92 10.60
C ALA A 449 1.92 25.42 10.60
N LEU A 450 0.64 25.07 10.53
CA LEU A 450 0.14 23.70 10.43
C LEU A 450 0.71 23.00 9.18
N ARG A 451 0.58 23.63 8.01
CA ARG A 451 1.16 23.17 6.74
C ARG A 451 2.66 22.91 6.83
N LYS A 452 3.42 23.82 7.45
CA LYS A 452 4.88 23.68 7.61
C LYS A 452 5.22 22.46 8.46
N ARG A 453 4.47 22.17 9.51
CA ARG A 453 4.68 20.96 10.33
C ARG A 453 4.48 19.70 9.51
N GLY A 454 3.36 19.60 8.76
CA GLY A 454 3.13 18.45 7.87
C GLY A 454 4.25 18.25 6.85
N MET A 455 4.76 19.33 6.23
CA MET A 455 5.89 19.25 5.30
C MET A 455 7.21 18.84 5.96
N ALA A 456 7.38 19.07 7.25
CA ALA A 456 8.58 18.75 8.01
C ALA A 456 8.58 17.31 8.58
N GLU A 457 7.46 16.60 8.50
CA GLU A 457 7.37 15.22 8.99
C GLU A 457 8.32 14.29 8.23
N ASP A 458 8.97 13.40 8.97
CA ASP A 458 9.81 12.35 8.39
C ASP A 458 9.01 11.09 8.12
N PHE A 459 8.59 10.91 6.89
CA PHE A 459 7.94 9.71 6.38
C PHE A 459 8.89 8.82 5.59
N SER A 460 10.21 8.94 5.79
CA SER A 460 11.19 8.12 5.08
C SER A 460 11.09 6.63 5.45
N TRP A 461 11.47 5.80 4.51
CA TRP A 461 11.58 4.35 4.72
C TRP A 461 12.66 3.96 5.75
N ALA A 462 13.63 4.82 6.05
CA ALA A 462 14.67 4.55 7.03
C ALA A 462 14.10 4.22 8.40
N ARG A 463 13.05 4.93 8.83
CA ARG A 463 12.34 4.67 10.10
C ARG A 463 11.66 3.31 10.10
N SER A 464 10.96 2.96 9.00
CA SER A 464 10.27 1.68 8.86
C SER A 464 11.25 0.52 8.76
N ALA A 465 12.32 0.66 7.97
CA ALA A 465 13.37 -0.35 7.83
C ALA A 465 14.03 -0.70 9.17
N LYS A 466 14.28 0.30 10.04
CA LYS A 466 14.77 0.06 11.39
C LYS A 466 13.82 -0.84 12.20
N LYS A 467 12.51 -0.58 12.13
CA LYS A 467 11.50 -1.40 12.82
C LYS A 467 11.42 -2.83 12.28
N TYR A 468 11.46 -2.99 10.97
CA TYR A 468 11.54 -4.33 10.36
C TYR A 468 12.80 -5.06 10.80
N ARG A 469 13.95 -4.37 10.87
CA ARG A 469 15.20 -4.96 11.34
C ARG A 469 15.10 -5.44 12.80
N GLU A 470 14.48 -4.66 13.70
CA GLU A 470 14.21 -5.06 15.10
C GLU A 470 13.39 -6.37 15.16
N ILE A 471 12.36 -6.50 14.27
CA ILE A 471 11.53 -7.71 14.17
C ILE A 471 12.36 -8.90 13.68
N TYR A 472 13.13 -8.73 12.61
CA TYR A 472 13.98 -9.81 12.08
C TYR A 472 15.00 -10.28 13.10
N ASP A 473 15.65 -9.36 13.81
CA ASP A 473 16.60 -9.71 14.90
C ASP A 473 15.92 -10.49 16.02
N SER A 474 14.64 -10.23 16.30
CA SER A 474 13.90 -10.92 17.37
C SER A 474 13.58 -12.36 17.05
N ILE A 475 13.34 -12.69 15.77
CA ILE A 475 13.01 -14.05 15.34
C ILE A 475 14.23 -14.90 14.92
N CYS A 476 15.38 -14.28 14.71
CA CYS A 476 16.62 -14.96 14.33
C CYS A 476 17.51 -15.30 15.56
N LYS A 477 17.11 -14.94 16.76
CA LYS A 477 17.80 -15.26 18.03
C LYS A 477 17.54 -16.73 18.47
#